data_73aa90253246d42a36e919c1f8d94fd3
#
_entry.id   73aa90253246d42a36e919c1f8d94fd3
#
_cell.length_a   1.000
_cell.length_b   1.000
_cell.length_c   1.000
_cell.angle_alpha   90.00
_cell.angle_beta   90.00
_cell.angle_gamma   90.00
#
_symmetry.space_group_name_H-M   'P 1'
#
loop_
_entity.id
_entity.type
_entity.pdbx_description
1 polymer ?
#
loop_
_entity_poly.entity_id
_entity_poly.type
_entity_poly.pdbx_seq_one_letter_code
_entity_poly.pdbx_strand_id
1 'polypeptide(L)'
;MKHIAKIILTGLLLPGLSGCEQPSTSDPKEGNEVSVMLEVLSEQLHTTRAIAESDIDDVNIFIYSATGGLKQHIYASGASHKIDIAPGRYSIYVAANIHQDMGDLSLTRLQSYAITAPTDERTLTMIGSDTFTIDGSGQVLPISLKRHAAKIAYNITVDPAAGDIEISSIQLCSIPDREYLITDLTGPTDPATGFHDSEIRKFPNGSKNANGIFYMLSNRQGDVSSIASQDQKNPDKAPKYASYLCIRGRSGENKVVDFVVYLGSNMTTNFDVLPNEAHTYNITILSLSLIHI
;
A
#
# COMPACT_ATOMS: atom_id res chain seq x y z
N MET A 1 20.48 71.39 -43.44
CA MET A 1 21.09 71.08 -44.79
C MET A 1 20.62 69.69 -45.07
N LYS A 2 19.61 69.54 -45.94
CA LYS A 2 19.73 69.15 -47.37
C LYS A 2 20.39 67.77 -47.48
N HIS A 3 19.84 66.70 -48.06
CA HIS A 3 19.07 66.48 -49.32
C HIS A 3 18.33 65.11 -49.17
N ILE A 4 17.10 64.86 -49.46
CA ILE A 4 16.32 64.55 -50.63
C ILE A 4 17.08 63.80 -51.78
N ALA A 5 16.61 62.62 -52.06
CA ALA A 5 16.41 61.95 -53.33
C ALA A 5 15.74 60.62 -53.15
N LYS A 6 14.68 60.39 -53.54
CA LYS A 6 13.73 60.15 -54.63
C LYS A 6 14.15 58.99 -55.56
N ILE A 7 13.25 58.00 -55.65
CA ILE A 7 12.72 57.27 -56.84
C ILE A 7 13.64 56.14 -57.35
N ILE A 8 13.17 54.92 -57.59
CA ILE A 8 12.25 54.48 -58.67
C ILE A 8 11.65 53.12 -58.38
N LEU A 9 10.41 52.98 -58.76
CA LEU A 9 9.56 51.82 -58.83
C LEU A 9 9.96 50.94 -60.00
N THR A 10 10.13 49.64 -59.85
CA THR A 10 10.00 48.68 -60.93
C THR A 10 9.38 47.40 -60.43
N GLY A 11 8.19 47.12 -60.83
CA GLY A 11 7.47 45.90 -60.58
C GLY A 11 8.05 44.74 -61.37
N LEU A 12 8.03 43.57 -60.72
CA LEU A 12 8.14 42.31 -61.44
C LEU A 12 7.16 41.29 -60.86
N LEU A 13 6.34 40.77 -61.78
CA LEU A 13 5.35 39.73 -61.51
C LEU A 13 5.94 38.41 -61.04
N LEU A 14 5.16 37.75 -60.25
CA LEU A 14 5.19 36.39 -59.66
C LEU A 14 5.51 35.25 -60.63
N PRO A 15 5.85 34.06 -60.04
CA PRO A 15 4.79 33.07 -59.96
C PRO A 15 4.72 32.36 -58.61
N GLY A 16 3.53 31.83 -58.34
CA GLY A 16 3.03 31.21 -57.17
C GLY A 16 3.90 30.10 -56.56
N LEU A 17 4.04 30.18 -55.24
CA LEU A 17 4.44 29.06 -54.38
C LEU A 17 3.19 28.52 -53.74
N SER A 18 2.86 27.30 -54.14
CA SER A 18 1.91 26.40 -53.44
C SER A 18 2.24 26.38 -51.99
N GLY A 19 1.30 26.79 -51.16
CA GLY A 19 1.37 26.61 -49.73
C GLY A 19 1.48 25.12 -49.38
N CYS A 20 2.56 24.74 -48.73
CA CYS A 20 2.52 23.55 -47.90
C CYS A 20 1.54 23.85 -46.76
N GLU A 21 0.36 23.29 -46.82
CA GLU A 21 -0.48 23.11 -45.66
C GLU A 21 0.34 22.27 -44.66
N GLN A 22 0.78 22.89 -43.58
CA GLN A 22 1.14 22.14 -42.39
C GLN A 22 -0.09 21.30 -42.02
N PRO A 23 0.08 19.99 -41.77
CA PRO A 23 -0.99 19.22 -41.20
C PRO A 23 -1.32 19.89 -39.86
N SER A 24 -2.47 20.52 -39.76
CA SER A 24 -3.08 20.88 -38.51
C SER A 24 -3.11 19.56 -37.70
N THR A 25 -2.38 19.52 -36.61
CA THR A 25 -2.64 18.55 -35.56
C THR A 25 -4.05 18.89 -35.06
N SER A 26 -5.05 18.38 -35.76
CA SER A 26 -6.41 18.33 -35.22
C SER A 26 -6.30 17.49 -33.95
N ASP A 27 -6.59 18.11 -32.84
CA ASP A 27 -6.98 17.37 -31.66
C ASP A 27 -7.91 16.23 -32.11
N PRO A 28 -7.72 14.99 -31.62
CA PRO A 28 -8.60 13.90 -31.97
C PRO A 28 -10.02 14.39 -31.67
N LYS A 29 -10.87 14.43 -32.75
CA LYS A 29 -12.29 14.69 -32.59
C LYS A 29 -12.76 13.89 -31.41
N GLU A 30 -13.45 14.52 -30.45
CA GLU A 30 -14.18 13.85 -29.37
C GLU A 30 -15.01 12.75 -30.04
N GLY A 31 -14.49 11.52 -30.04
CA GLY A 31 -15.23 10.34 -30.44
C GLY A 31 -16.41 10.21 -29.48
N ASN A 32 -17.56 9.76 -29.97
CA ASN A 32 -18.69 9.48 -29.10
C ASN A 32 -18.21 8.61 -27.93
N GLU A 33 -18.53 9.04 -26.70
CA GLU A 33 -18.24 8.27 -25.49
C GLU A 33 -18.87 6.88 -25.59
N VAL A 34 -18.17 5.91 -25.07
CA VAL A 34 -18.63 4.52 -24.94
C VAL A 34 -18.79 4.18 -23.48
N SER A 35 -19.78 3.34 -23.17
CA SER A 35 -20.01 2.87 -21.82
C SER A 35 -19.25 1.58 -21.55
N VAL A 36 -18.45 1.58 -20.50
CA VAL A 36 -17.73 0.39 -20.00
C VAL A 36 -18.10 0.14 -18.55
N MET A 37 -17.90 -1.10 -18.07
CA MET A 37 -18.12 -1.47 -16.68
C MET A 37 -16.77 -1.74 -16.00
N LEU A 38 -16.44 -0.95 -15.00
CA LEU A 38 -15.30 -1.21 -14.12
C LEU A 38 -15.76 -2.15 -13.00
N GLU A 39 -15.07 -3.28 -12.86
CA GLU A 39 -15.26 -4.23 -11.76
C GLU A 39 -14.05 -4.23 -10.85
N VAL A 40 -14.26 -3.90 -9.58
CA VAL A 40 -13.23 -3.81 -8.55
C VAL A 40 -13.27 -5.09 -7.71
N LEU A 41 -12.15 -5.80 -7.66
CA LEU A 41 -12.02 -7.09 -7.00
C LEU A 41 -10.96 -7.00 -5.90
N SER A 42 -11.29 -7.33 -4.65
CA SER A 42 -10.25 -7.45 -3.62
C SER A 42 -9.53 -8.79 -3.74
N GLU A 43 -8.20 -8.80 -3.73
CA GLU A 43 -7.43 -10.04 -3.65
C GLU A 43 -7.71 -10.76 -2.33
N GLN A 44 -7.99 -12.07 -2.43
CA GLN A 44 -8.18 -12.92 -1.25
C GLN A 44 -6.83 -13.15 -0.57
N LEU A 45 -6.75 -12.89 0.74
CA LEU A 45 -5.65 -13.43 1.54
C LEU A 45 -5.81 -14.96 1.60
N HIS A 46 -4.74 -15.70 1.35
CA HIS A 46 -4.73 -17.17 1.38
C HIS A 46 -4.89 -17.73 2.81
N THR A 47 -5.84 -17.22 3.60
CA THR A 47 -6.17 -17.73 4.92
C THR A 47 -7.67 -17.92 5.08
N THR A 48 -8.05 -19.10 5.53
CA THR A 48 -9.42 -19.50 5.85
C THR A 48 -9.99 -18.66 6.98
N ARG A 49 -10.87 -17.71 6.69
CA ARG A 49 -11.70 -16.84 7.54
C ARG A 49 -11.24 -15.39 7.68
N ALA A 50 -11.64 -14.55 6.74
CA ALA A 50 -11.86 -13.13 7.00
C ALA A 50 -12.70 -12.53 5.87
N ILE A 51 -14.00 -12.66 5.93
CA ILE A 51 -14.93 -12.05 4.96
C ILE A 51 -14.90 -10.51 5.11
N ALA A 52 -14.74 -10.01 6.33
CA ALA A 52 -14.73 -8.56 6.61
C ALA A 52 -13.51 -7.79 6.08
N GLU A 53 -12.36 -8.46 5.90
CA GLU A 53 -11.13 -7.82 5.41
C GLU A 53 -11.13 -7.52 3.90
N SER A 54 -12.13 -7.99 3.16
CA SER A 54 -12.28 -7.80 1.71
C SER A 54 -13.39 -6.82 1.33
N ASP A 55 -14.06 -6.22 2.31
CA ASP A 55 -15.17 -5.32 2.06
C ASP A 55 -14.68 -4.03 1.39
N ILE A 56 -15.44 -3.56 0.40
CA ILE A 56 -15.20 -2.32 -0.33
C ILE A 56 -16.36 -1.38 -0.01
N ASP A 57 -16.12 -0.41 0.89
CA ASP A 57 -17.11 0.56 1.29
C ASP A 57 -17.18 1.73 0.30
N ASP A 58 -16.02 2.25 -0.07
CA ASP A 58 -15.87 3.35 -1.00
C ASP A 58 -14.67 3.15 -1.94
N VAL A 59 -14.72 3.80 -3.10
CA VAL A 59 -13.63 3.81 -4.07
C VAL A 59 -13.42 5.21 -4.62
N ASN A 60 -12.15 5.58 -4.81
CA ASN A 60 -11.72 6.68 -5.65
C ASN A 60 -11.11 6.09 -6.93
N ILE A 61 -11.73 6.35 -8.07
CA ILE A 61 -11.31 5.85 -9.38
C ILE A 61 -10.69 7.00 -10.16
N PHE A 62 -9.43 6.85 -10.54
CA PHE A 62 -8.69 7.83 -11.33
C PHE A 62 -8.39 7.26 -12.71
N ILE A 63 -8.82 7.95 -13.75
CA ILE A 63 -8.60 7.56 -15.15
C ILE A 63 -7.67 8.56 -15.80
N TYR A 64 -6.45 8.11 -16.12
CA TYR A 64 -5.44 8.93 -16.79
C TYR A 64 -5.30 8.52 -18.24
N SER A 65 -5.12 9.50 -19.12
CA SER A 65 -4.77 9.26 -20.54
C SER A 65 -3.37 8.63 -20.66
N ALA A 66 -3.03 8.13 -21.85
CA ALA A 66 -1.70 7.59 -22.15
C ALA A 66 -0.56 8.62 -21.91
N THR A 67 -0.85 9.91 -21.90
CA THR A 67 0.09 11.00 -21.62
C THR A 67 0.13 11.40 -20.14
N GLY A 68 -0.62 10.71 -19.26
CA GLY A 68 -0.66 10.95 -17.82
C GLY A 68 -1.60 12.08 -17.36
N GLY A 69 -2.36 12.70 -18.28
CA GLY A 69 -3.37 13.69 -17.92
C GLY A 69 -4.62 13.03 -17.33
N LEU A 70 -5.13 13.54 -16.20
CA LEU A 70 -6.39 13.08 -15.62
C LEU A 70 -7.53 13.34 -16.59
N LYS A 71 -8.32 12.33 -16.89
CA LYS A 71 -9.52 12.40 -17.72
C LYS A 71 -10.78 12.40 -16.88
N GLN A 72 -10.80 11.59 -15.86
CA GLN A 72 -11.96 11.47 -14.95
C GLN A 72 -11.52 11.02 -13.58
N HIS A 73 -12.18 11.55 -12.53
CA HIS A 73 -12.16 11.05 -11.18
C HIS A 73 -13.58 10.76 -10.73
N ILE A 74 -13.78 9.62 -10.07
CA ILE A 74 -15.08 9.19 -9.55
C ILE A 74 -14.88 8.77 -8.09
N TYR A 75 -15.67 9.35 -7.19
CA TYR A 75 -15.81 8.87 -5.82
C TYR A 75 -17.18 8.23 -5.66
N ALA A 76 -17.21 6.96 -5.28
CA ALA A 76 -18.45 6.19 -5.19
C ALA A 76 -18.35 5.06 -4.16
N SER A 77 -19.47 4.42 -3.85
CA SER A 77 -19.53 3.22 -3.01
C SER A 77 -19.74 1.96 -3.86
N GLY A 78 -19.25 0.83 -3.34
CA GLY A 78 -19.38 -0.49 -3.97
C GLY A 78 -18.29 -0.82 -4.99
N ALA A 79 -18.44 -1.97 -5.64
CA ALA A 79 -17.38 -2.60 -6.44
C ALA A 79 -17.62 -2.57 -7.96
N SER A 80 -18.75 -2.07 -8.44
CA SER A 80 -19.08 -2.08 -9.88
C SER A 80 -19.55 -0.71 -10.33
N HIS A 81 -18.87 -0.13 -11.33
CA HIS A 81 -19.08 1.26 -11.75
C HIS A 81 -19.16 1.37 -13.27
N LYS A 82 -20.27 1.97 -13.74
CA LYS A 82 -20.41 2.36 -15.14
C LYS A 82 -19.58 3.62 -15.41
N ILE A 83 -18.77 3.58 -16.46
CA ILE A 83 -17.92 4.69 -16.90
C ILE A 83 -18.27 5.00 -18.34
N ASP A 84 -18.56 6.25 -18.63
CA ASP A 84 -18.74 6.78 -19.99
C ASP A 84 -17.48 7.57 -20.35
N ILE A 85 -16.75 7.14 -21.41
CA ILE A 85 -15.46 7.70 -21.79
C ILE A 85 -15.21 7.52 -23.30
N ALA A 86 -14.46 8.43 -23.90
CA ALA A 86 -14.06 8.30 -25.30
C ALA A 86 -13.15 7.06 -25.52
N PRO A 87 -13.23 6.40 -26.69
CA PRO A 87 -12.28 5.34 -27.03
C PRO A 87 -10.83 5.81 -26.93
N GLY A 88 -9.96 4.95 -26.38
CA GLY A 88 -8.56 5.31 -26.13
C GLY A 88 -7.83 4.35 -25.22
N ARG A 89 -6.57 4.66 -24.94
CA ARG A 89 -5.77 3.92 -23.95
C ARG A 89 -5.66 4.71 -22.65
N TYR A 90 -5.97 4.05 -21.55
CA TYR A 90 -6.07 4.65 -20.23
C TYR A 90 -5.35 3.80 -19.18
N SER A 91 -4.69 4.48 -18.23
CA SER A 91 -4.24 3.88 -16.98
C SER A 91 -5.28 4.22 -15.90
N ILE A 92 -5.85 3.20 -15.29
CA ILE A 92 -6.90 3.34 -14.27
C ILE A 92 -6.31 2.92 -12.93
N TYR A 93 -6.44 3.78 -11.92
CA TYR A 93 -6.06 3.52 -10.55
C TYR A 93 -7.31 3.55 -9.68
N VAL A 94 -7.42 2.60 -8.78
CA VAL A 94 -8.55 2.51 -7.85
C VAL A 94 -8.01 2.43 -6.43
N ALA A 95 -8.32 3.45 -5.61
CA ALA A 95 -8.05 3.45 -4.17
C ALA A 95 -9.36 3.21 -3.43
N ALA A 96 -9.43 2.13 -2.65
CA ALA A 96 -10.61 1.77 -1.87
C ALA A 96 -10.40 1.98 -0.37
N ASN A 97 -11.50 2.25 0.33
CA ASN A 97 -11.56 2.42 1.78
C ASN A 97 -10.67 3.58 2.28
N ILE A 98 -10.65 4.67 1.53
CA ILE A 98 -10.04 5.94 1.96
C ILE A 98 -11.01 6.75 2.83
N HIS A 99 -12.33 6.46 2.72
CA HIS A 99 -13.43 7.11 3.44
C HIS A 99 -13.54 8.62 3.22
N GLN A 100 -13.02 9.10 2.10
CA GLN A 100 -13.15 10.48 1.66
C GLN A 100 -12.97 10.59 0.14
N ASP A 101 -13.60 11.61 -0.44
CA ASP A 101 -13.33 12.04 -1.81
C ASP A 101 -11.93 12.67 -1.87
N MET A 102 -11.04 12.06 -2.65
CA MET A 102 -9.66 12.54 -2.81
C MET A 102 -9.55 13.73 -3.78
N GLY A 103 -10.64 14.03 -4.52
CA GLY A 103 -10.68 15.08 -5.54
C GLY A 103 -9.80 14.77 -6.76
N ASP A 104 -9.73 15.73 -7.68
CA ASP A 104 -8.96 15.60 -8.90
C ASP A 104 -7.46 15.66 -8.62
N LEU A 105 -6.79 14.54 -8.66
CA LEU A 105 -5.35 14.43 -8.45
C LEU A 105 -4.62 14.21 -9.77
N SER A 106 -3.51 14.92 -9.97
CA SER A 106 -2.53 14.52 -10.99
C SER A 106 -1.89 13.18 -10.60
N LEU A 107 -1.40 12.42 -11.59
CA LEU A 107 -0.74 11.14 -11.32
C LEU A 107 0.40 11.28 -10.30
N THR A 108 1.20 12.34 -10.39
CA THR A 108 2.28 12.62 -9.44
C THR A 108 1.76 12.84 -8.01
N ARG A 109 0.62 13.53 -7.86
CA ARG A 109 0.01 13.73 -6.54
C ARG A 109 -0.58 12.44 -5.99
N LEU A 110 -1.20 11.62 -6.84
CA LEU A 110 -1.69 10.31 -6.44
C LEU A 110 -0.53 9.40 -5.97
N GLN A 111 0.59 9.39 -6.69
CA GLN A 111 1.81 8.65 -6.31
C GLN A 111 2.42 9.13 -4.99
N SER A 112 2.27 10.41 -4.66
CA SER A 112 2.77 10.98 -3.40
C SER A 112 1.72 11.06 -2.29
N TYR A 113 0.52 10.50 -2.51
CA TYR A 113 -0.52 10.49 -1.50
C TYR A 113 -0.15 9.52 -0.38
N ALA A 114 -0.02 10.04 0.85
CA ALA A 114 0.37 9.24 2.00
C ALA A 114 -0.87 8.75 2.76
N ILE A 115 -0.84 7.48 3.13
CA ILE A 115 -1.80 6.86 4.04
C ILE A 115 -1.13 6.59 5.38
N THR A 116 -1.93 6.54 6.43
CA THR A 116 -1.50 6.18 7.80
C THR A 116 -1.91 4.76 8.13
N ALA A 117 -1.42 4.24 9.26
CA ALA A 117 -1.81 2.92 9.73
C ALA A 117 -3.34 2.81 9.87
N PRO A 118 -3.91 1.63 9.55
CA PRO A 118 -5.36 1.45 9.62
C PRO A 118 -5.87 1.56 11.05
N THR A 119 -6.96 2.30 11.23
CA THR A 119 -7.66 2.45 12.51
C THR A 119 -8.83 1.49 12.66
N ASP A 120 -9.35 0.95 11.56
CA ASP A 120 -10.41 -0.07 11.52
C ASP A 120 -9.91 -1.32 10.80
N GLU A 121 -9.97 -2.45 11.48
CA GLU A 121 -9.56 -3.75 10.97
C GLU A 121 -10.51 -4.29 9.89
N ARG A 122 -11.71 -3.73 9.74
CA ARG A 122 -12.75 -4.20 8.82
C ARG A 122 -12.62 -3.60 7.42
N THR A 123 -12.13 -2.37 7.33
CA THR A 123 -12.03 -1.62 6.08
C THR A 123 -10.60 -1.15 5.83
N LEU A 124 -9.75 -2.10 5.45
CA LEU A 124 -8.35 -1.80 5.15
C LEU A 124 -8.23 -1.05 3.82
N THR A 125 -7.41 -0.01 3.78
CA THR A 125 -7.08 0.70 2.54
C THR A 125 -6.50 -0.27 1.51
N MET A 126 -7.03 -0.21 0.28
CA MET A 126 -6.58 -1.05 -0.83
C MET A 126 -6.28 -0.18 -2.05
N ILE A 127 -5.36 -0.66 -2.89
CA ILE A 127 -5.01 -0.03 -4.17
C ILE A 127 -4.91 -1.07 -5.27
N GLY A 128 -5.31 -0.70 -6.47
CA GLY A 128 -5.07 -1.48 -7.69
C GLY A 128 -4.96 -0.57 -8.89
N SER A 129 -4.31 -1.05 -9.92
CA SER A 129 -4.23 -0.33 -11.19
C SER A 129 -4.03 -1.27 -12.35
N ASP A 130 -4.53 -0.87 -13.50
CA ASP A 130 -4.27 -1.55 -14.77
C ASP A 130 -4.37 -0.58 -15.94
N THR A 131 -3.91 -0.99 -17.10
CA THR A 131 -3.97 -0.21 -18.34
C THR A 131 -4.88 -0.88 -19.35
N PHE A 132 -5.91 -0.18 -19.77
CA PHE A 132 -6.91 -0.68 -20.70
C PHE A 132 -6.88 0.09 -22.03
N THR A 133 -7.16 -0.64 -23.11
CA THR A 133 -7.56 -0.04 -24.38
C THR A 133 -9.08 -0.17 -24.48
N ILE A 134 -9.76 0.97 -24.51
CA ILE A 134 -11.21 1.07 -24.65
C ILE A 134 -11.51 1.37 -26.10
N ASP A 135 -12.19 0.47 -26.79
CA ASP A 135 -12.50 0.58 -28.22
C ASP A 135 -14.00 0.47 -28.54
N GLY A 136 -14.82 0.09 -27.57
CA GLY A 136 -16.26 -0.03 -27.74
C GLY A 136 -17.03 -0.13 -26.43
N SER A 137 -18.33 -0.03 -26.52
CA SER A 137 -19.24 -0.19 -25.38
C SER A 137 -19.36 -1.65 -24.93
N GLY A 138 -19.69 -1.82 -23.66
CA GLY A 138 -19.94 -3.14 -23.04
C GLY A 138 -18.67 -3.89 -22.64
N GLN A 139 -17.49 -3.26 -22.71
CA GLN A 139 -16.28 -3.86 -22.14
C GLN A 139 -16.38 -3.88 -20.62
N VAL A 140 -15.85 -4.97 -20.02
CA VAL A 140 -15.65 -5.09 -18.57
C VAL A 140 -14.17 -4.92 -18.27
N LEU A 141 -13.86 -4.04 -17.33
CA LEU A 141 -12.50 -3.66 -16.93
C LEU A 141 -12.26 -4.16 -15.50
N PRO A 142 -11.70 -5.37 -15.30
CA PRO A 142 -11.43 -5.87 -13.95
C PRO A 142 -10.16 -5.24 -13.38
N ILE A 143 -10.23 -4.74 -12.14
CA ILE A 143 -9.08 -4.26 -11.38
C ILE A 143 -9.02 -5.00 -10.04
N SER A 144 -7.91 -5.70 -9.81
CA SER A 144 -7.64 -6.36 -8.53
C SER A 144 -6.98 -5.40 -7.55
N LEU A 145 -7.55 -5.31 -6.35
CA LEU A 145 -7.04 -4.47 -5.26
C LEU A 145 -6.21 -5.28 -4.28
N LYS A 146 -5.08 -4.72 -3.87
CA LYS A 146 -4.21 -5.22 -2.80
C LYS A 146 -4.30 -4.32 -1.59
N ARG A 147 -4.34 -4.92 -0.40
CA ARG A 147 -4.33 -4.18 0.86
C ARG A 147 -2.97 -3.56 1.11
N HIS A 148 -2.95 -2.36 1.65
CA HIS A 148 -1.73 -1.75 2.17
C HIS A 148 -1.26 -2.37 3.48
N ALA A 149 -2.18 -2.88 4.28
CA ALA A 149 -1.85 -3.51 5.54
C ALA A 149 -1.37 -4.95 5.37
N ALA A 150 -0.39 -5.33 6.19
CA ALA A 150 -0.07 -6.71 6.53
C ALA A 150 -0.85 -7.14 7.76
N LYS A 151 -1.24 -8.42 7.80
CA LYS A 151 -1.90 -9.07 8.94
C LYS A 151 -0.89 -9.86 9.74
N ILE A 152 -0.79 -9.55 11.03
CA ILE A 152 0.13 -10.22 11.97
C ILE A 152 -0.71 -10.95 13.02
N ALA A 153 -0.94 -12.25 12.81
CA ALA A 153 -1.61 -13.10 13.77
C ALA A 153 -0.60 -13.70 14.75
N TYR A 154 -0.96 -13.79 16.02
CA TYR A 154 -0.14 -14.43 17.04
C TYR A 154 -0.94 -15.41 17.86
N ASN A 155 -0.29 -16.53 18.21
CA ASN A 155 -0.76 -17.52 19.17
C ASN A 155 0.37 -17.79 20.16
N ILE A 156 0.20 -17.38 21.41
CA ILE A 156 1.21 -17.52 22.45
C ILE A 156 0.74 -18.56 23.44
N THR A 157 1.63 -19.49 23.79
CA THR A 157 1.38 -20.53 24.82
C THR A 157 2.56 -20.57 25.78
N VAL A 158 2.30 -20.69 27.07
CA VAL A 158 3.31 -20.98 28.07
C VAL A 158 3.40 -22.50 28.24
N ASP A 159 4.59 -23.05 28.00
CA ASP A 159 4.82 -24.48 28.21
C ASP A 159 4.54 -24.84 29.67
N PRO A 160 3.85 -25.96 29.97
CA PRO A 160 3.60 -26.40 31.34
C PRO A 160 4.87 -26.57 32.19
N ALA A 161 6.00 -26.92 31.56
CA ALA A 161 7.29 -27.03 32.22
C ALA A 161 7.95 -25.69 32.55
N ALA A 162 7.45 -24.59 32.00
CA ALA A 162 7.95 -23.24 32.28
C ALA A 162 7.55 -22.71 33.68
N GLY A 163 6.77 -23.46 34.42
CA GLY A 163 6.39 -23.17 35.81
C GLY A 163 5.30 -22.09 35.90
N ASP A 164 5.49 -21.10 36.77
CA ASP A 164 4.51 -20.07 37.11
C ASP A 164 4.47 -18.86 36.15
N ILE A 165 5.20 -18.91 35.03
CA ILE A 165 5.20 -17.83 34.04
C ILE A 165 3.78 -17.59 33.53
N GLU A 166 3.35 -16.34 33.49
CA GLU A 166 2.09 -15.88 32.92
C GLU A 166 2.34 -14.80 31.86
N ILE A 167 1.46 -14.69 30.84
CA ILE A 167 1.49 -13.65 29.83
C ILE A 167 0.72 -12.45 30.38
N SER A 168 1.37 -11.29 30.52
CA SER A 168 0.71 -10.08 31.03
C SER A 168 0.30 -9.10 29.93
N SER A 169 1.08 -9.00 28.85
CA SER A 169 0.73 -8.13 27.73
C SER A 169 1.49 -8.47 26.45
N ILE A 170 0.99 -7.94 25.34
CA ILE A 170 1.67 -7.93 24.04
C ILE A 170 1.55 -6.55 23.40
N GLN A 171 2.57 -6.19 22.63
CA GLN A 171 2.62 -4.95 21.85
C GLN A 171 3.31 -5.23 20.52
N LEU A 172 2.79 -4.67 19.43
CA LEU A 172 3.49 -4.60 18.15
C LEU A 172 4.30 -3.30 18.11
N CYS A 173 5.60 -3.42 17.86
CA CYS A 173 6.54 -2.31 17.96
C CYS A 173 7.20 -2.01 16.62
N SER A 174 7.65 -0.76 16.46
CA SER A 174 8.32 -0.25 15.26
C SER A 174 7.46 -0.37 14.01
N ILE A 175 6.25 0.20 14.08
CA ILE A 175 5.29 0.26 12.96
C ILE A 175 5.53 1.56 12.19
N PRO A 176 5.67 1.54 10.86
CA PRO A 176 5.74 2.77 10.06
C PRO A 176 4.50 3.65 10.25
N ASP A 177 4.71 4.97 10.45
CA ASP A 177 3.61 5.93 10.66
C ASP A 177 2.80 6.18 9.40
N ARG A 178 3.44 6.06 8.24
CA ARG A 178 2.83 6.32 6.93
C ARG A 178 3.47 5.51 5.82
N GLU A 179 2.74 5.33 4.75
CA GLU A 179 3.18 4.76 3.48
C GLU A 179 2.55 5.54 2.33
N TYR A 180 3.17 5.54 1.14
CA TYR A 180 2.52 6.11 -0.05
C TYR A 180 1.53 5.12 -0.65
N LEU A 181 0.39 5.63 -1.13
CA LEU A 181 -0.67 4.81 -1.73
C LEU A 181 -0.15 4.01 -2.95
N ILE A 182 0.78 4.57 -3.70
CA ILE A 182 1.50 3.87 -4.78
C ILE A 182 2.96 3.77 -4.34
N THR A 183 3.30 2.66 -3.69
CA THR A 183 4.64 2.45 -3.14
C THR A 183 5.48 1.56 -4.05
N ASP A 184 6.72 1.99 -4.30
CA ASP A 184 7.77 1.13 -4.84
C ASP A 184 8.28 0.21 -3.72
N LEU A 185 8.06 -1.09 -3.87
CA LEU A 185 8.44 -2.10 -2.88
C LEU A 185 9.88 -2.62 -3.05
N THR A 186 10.71 -1.99 -3.89
CA THR A 186 12.06 -2.50 -4.21
C THR A 186 13.13 -2.12 -3.19
N GLY A 187 12.90 -1.12 -2.35
CA GLY A 187 13.87 -0.62 -1.37
C GLY A 187 13.40 -0.74 0.08
N PRO A 188 14.30 -0.51 1.06
CA PRO A 188 13.94 -0.48 2.46
C PRO A 188 12.98 0.68 2.76
N THR A 189 12.17 0.51 3.82
CA THR A 189 11.31 1.58 4.33
C THR A 189 12.17 2.77 4.77
N ASP A 190 11.83 3.97 4.28
CA ASP A 190 12.57 5.19 4.62
C ASP A 190 12.43 5.52 6.12
N PRO A 191 13.53 5.68 6.87
CA PRO A 191 13.49 6.11 8.26
C PRO A 191 12.74 7.43 8.51
N ALA A 192 12.68 8.33 7.51
CA ALA A 192 11.91 9.59 7.58
C ALA A 192 10.40 9.39 7.62
N THR A 193 9.91 8.17 7.37
CA THR A 193 8.51 7.79 7.53
C THR A 193 8.02 8.01 8.97
N GLY A 194 8.90 7.85 9.97
CA GLY A 194 8.54 7.78 11.38
C GLY A 194 8.08 6.36 11.76
N PHE A 195 8.15 6.07 13.06
CA PHE A 195 7.72 4.77 13.60
C PHE A 195 7.09 4.97 14.97
N HIS A 196 6.07 4.18 15.25
CA HIS A 196 5.38 4.13 16.53
C HIS A 196 5.19 2.68 16.99
N ASP A 197 4.73 2.52 18.22
CA ASP A 197 4.31 1.23 18.77
C ASP A 197 2.78 1.22 18.90
N SER A 198 2.17 0.06 18.74
CA SER A 198 0.74 -0.13 18.96
C SER A 198 0.35 0.13 20.42
N GLU A 199 -0.95 0.19 20.70
CA GLU A 199 -1.43 0.10 22.07
C GLU A 199 -1.04 -1.25 22.70
N ILE A 200 -0.75 -1.22 24.01
CA ILE A 200 -0.44 -2.42 24.77
C ILE A 200 -1.73 -3.20 25.02
N ARG A 201 -1.80 -4.43 24.51
CA ARG A 201 -2.90 -5.37 24.82
C ARG A 201 -2.55 -6.14 26.08
N LYS A 202 -3.35 -5.93 27.14
CA LYS A 202 -3.17 -6.57 28.44
C LYS A 202 -4.02 -7.85 28.54
N PHE A 203 -3.51 -8.83 29.26
CA PHE A 203 -4.22 -10.08 29.53
C PHE A 203 -4.53 -10.22 31.02
N PRO A 204 -5.58 -10.99 31.39
CA PRO A 204 -5.88 -11.28 32.78
C PRO A 204 -4.70 -11.98 33.50
N ASN A 205 -4.57 -11.77 34.80
CA ASN A 205 -3.58 -12.50 35.62
C ASN A 205 -3.80 -14.02 35.49
N GLY A 206 -2.70 -14.76 35.45
CA GLY A 206 -2.73 -16.21 35.26
C GLY A 206 -2.85 -16.65 33.79
N SER A 207 -2.85 -15.74 32.82
CA SER A 207 -2.97 -16.11 31.40
C SER A 207 -1.77 -16.96 30.96
N LYS A 208 -2.04 -18.18 30.51
CA LYS A 208 -1.06 -19.11 29.94
C LYS A 208 -1.14 -19.16 28.40
N ASN A 209 -2.20 -18.62 27.84
CA ASN A 209 -2.43 -18.54 26.40
C ASN A 209 -2.91 -17.15 26.03
N ALA A 210 -2.47 -16.66 24.88
CA ALA A 210 -2.94 -15.41 24.29
C ALA A 210 -2.95 -15.53 22.76
N ASN A 211 -3.95 -14.98 22.12
CA ASN A 211 -4.03 -14.91 20.67
C ASN A 211 -4.63 -13.59 20.23
N GLY A 212 -4.40 -13.23 18.99
CA GLY A 212 -4.95 -12.02 18.40
C GLY A 212 -4.33 -11.69 17.07
N ILE A 213 -4.70 -10.53 16.56
CA ILE A 213 -4.27 -10.02 15.26
C ILE A 213 -3.89 -8.55 15.43
N PHE A 214 -2.79 -8.14 14.79
CA PHE A 214 -2.45 -6.76 14.50
C PHE A 214 -2.48 -6.54 13.00
N TYR A 215 -2.78 -5.31 12.59
CA TYR A 215 -2.57 -4.84 11.23
C TYR A 215 -1.54 -3.71 11.26
N MET A 216 -0.67 -3.67 10.26
CA MET A 216 0.37 -2.65 10.14
C MET A 216 0.65 -2.33 8.68
N LEU A 217 1.16 -1.13 8.40
CA LEU A 217 1.72 -0.79 7.10
C LEU A 217 2.98 -1.60 6.84
N SER A 218 3.37 -1.71 5.57
CA SER A 218 4.56 -2.45 5.20
C SER A 218 5.82 -1.88 5.87
N ASN A 219 6.72 -2.76 6.33
CA ASN A 219 8.01 -2.39 6.84
C ASN A 219 9.08 -3.30 6.22
N ARG A 220 9.92 -2.73 5.37
CA ARG A 220 10.96 -3.46 4.65
C ARG A 220 12.31 -3.09 5.22
N GLN A 221 12.97 -4.05 5.85
CA GLN A 221 14.27 -3.87 6.49
C GLN A 221 15.33 -4.81 5.90
N GLY A 222 14.93 -5.66 4.93
CA GLY A 222 15.80 -6.54 4.18
C GLY A 222 16.29 -7.76 4.96
N ASP A 223 17.36 -8.33 4.47
CA ASP A 223 17.97 -9.54 5.01
C ASP A 223 19.28 -9.25 5.73
N VAL A 224 19.48 -9.92 6.88
CA VAL A 224 20.73 -9.95 7.61
C VAL A 224 21.36 -11.35 7.49
N SER A 225 22.21 -11.54 6.50
CA SER A 225 22.77 -12.84 6.12
C SER A 225 23.63 -13.52 7.20
N SER A 226 24.08 -12.77 8.20
CA SER A 226 24.85 -13.30 9.33
C SER A 226 24.01 -14.04 10.39
N ILE A 227 22.68 -14.04 10.27
CA ILE A 227 21.77 -14.73 11.17
C ILE A 227 21.52 -16.14 10.65
N ALA A 228 22.00 -17.15 11.36
CA ALA A 228 21.92 -18.55 10.95
C ALA A 228 20.80 -19.33 11.65
N SER A 229 20.28 -18.82 12.77
CA SER A 229 19.27 -19.49 13.60
C SER A 229 18.30 -18.47 14.21
N GLN A 230 17.16 -18.96 14.67
CA GLN A 230 16.11 -18.15 15.25
C GLN A 230 16.55 -17.34 16.48
N ASP A 231 17.32 -17.93 17.38
CA ASP A 231 17.85 -17.28 18.59
C ASP A 231 18.79 -16.11 18.28
N GLN A 232 19.39 -16.11 17.08
CA GLN A 232 20.22 -15.01 16.59
C GLN A 232 19.42 -13.87 15.96
N LYS A 233 18.14 -14.05 15.68
CA LYS A 233 17.22 -13.00 15.24
C LYS A 233 16.75 -12.18 16.44
N ASN A 234 17.66 -11.42 16.99
CA ASN A 234 17.55 -10.73 18.27
C ASN A 234 17.93 -9.24 18.17
N PRO A 235 17.75 -8.41 19.21
CA PRO A 235 18.03 -6.99 19.18
C PRO A 235 19.44 -6.59 18.77
N ASP A 236 20.45 -7.45 19.04
CA ASP A 236 21.85 -7.15 18.73
C ASP A 236 22.15 -7.22 17.23
N LYS A 237 21.36 -7.99 16.46
CA LYS A 237 21.57 -8.23 15.04
C LYS A 237 20.47 -7.64 14.15
N ALA A 238 19.31 -7.33 14.69
CA ALA A 238 18.20 -6.82 13.91
C ALA A 238 18.46 -5.41 13.36
N PRO A 239 17.97 -5.08 12.18
CA PRO A 239 17.94 -3.70 11.70
C PRO A 239 17.20 -2.80 12.71
N LYS A 240 17.70 -1.56 12.83
CA LYS A 240 17.22 -0.59 13.85
C LYS A 240 15.71 -0.38 13.86
N TYR A 241 15.09 -0.41 12.68
CA TYR A 241 13.66 -0.13 12.51
C TYR A 241 12.84 -1.38 12.18
N ALA A 242 13.41 -2.59 12.38
CA ALA A 242 12.67 -3.82 12.16
C ALA A 242 11.50 -3.94 13.12
N SER A 243 10.32 -4.33 12.60
CA SER A 243 9.11 -4.52 13.42
C SER A 243 9.20 -5.81 14.24
N TYR A 244 8.65 -5.79 15.44
CA TYR A 244 8.67 -6.94 16.33
C TYR A 244 7.46 -6.98 17.27
N LEU A 245 7.14 -8.16 17.76
CA LEU A 245 6.22 -8.36 18.88
C LEU A 245 7.02 -8.31 20.19
N CYS A 246 6.60 -7.46 21.13
CA CYS A 246 7.08 -7.42 22.50
C CYS A 246 6.06 -8.13 23.40
N ILE A 247 6.43 -9.26 23.97
CA ILE A 247 5.57 -10.07 24.82
C ILE A 247 6.10 -9.97 26.25
N ARG A 248 5.29 -9.44 27.16
CA ARG A 248 5.65 -9.34 28.56
C ARG A 248 5.16 -10.54 29.33
N GLY A 249 6.11 -11.29 29.91
CA GLY A 249 5.87 -12.37 30.83
C GLY A 249 6.12 -11.97 32.28
N ARG A 250 5.42 -12.61 33.23
CA ARG A 250 5.65 -12.47 34.67
C ARG A 250 5.83 -13.85 35.30
N SER A 251 6.65 -13.95 36.34
CA SER A 251 6.78 -15.14 37.18
C SER A 251 6.85 -14.72 38.64
N GLY A 252 5.86 -15.13 39.41
CA GLY A 252 5.68 -14.67 40.78
C GLY A 252 5.42 -13.18 40.88
N GLU A 253 5.65 -12.59 42.04
CA GLU A 253 5.31 -11.17 42.30
C GLU A 253 6.31 -10.16 41.67
N ASN A 254 7.57 -10.56 41.44
CA ASN A 254 8.66 -9.64 41.20
C ASN A 254 9.51 -9.90 39.96
N LYS A 255 9.26 -10.96 39.19
CA LYS A 255 10.02 -11.25 37.98
C LYS A 255 9.21 -10.88 36.73
N VAL A 256 9.74 -9.97 35.92
CA VAL A 256 9.18 -9.58 34.67
C VAL A 256 10.23 -9.76 33.56
N VAL A 257 9.82 -10.25 32.40
CA VAL A 257 10.67 -10.42 31.22
C VAL A 257 9.92 -10.00 30.00
N ASP A 258 10.61 -9.34 29.07
CA ASP A 258 10.09 -9.02 27.75
C ASP A 258 10.76 -9.95 26.73
N PHE A 259 9.95 -10.72 26.02
CA PHE A 259 10.37 -11.53 24.89
C PHE A 259 10.16 -10.72 23.62
N VAL A 260 11.17 -10.65 22.76
CA VAL A 260 11.16 -9.95 21.49
C VAL A 260 11.13 -10.95 20.34
N VAL A 261 10.11 -10.85 19.48
CA VAL A 261 9.93 -11.69 18.29
C VAL A 261 9.91 -10.80 17.07
N TYR A 262 11.04 -10.74 16.32
CA TYR A 262 11.13 -9.96 15.11
C TYR A 262 10.29 -10.55 14.00
N LEU A 263 9.56 -9.68 13.28
CA LEU A 263 8.76 -10.04 12.14
C LEU A 263 9.64 -10.26 10.89
N GLY A 264 9.03 -10.82 9.85
CA GLY A 264 9.66 -11.06 8.55
C GLY A 264 9.13 -12.33 7.89
N SER A 265 9.52 -12.56 6.64
CA SER A 265 9.07 -13.71 5.85
C SER A 265 9.68 -15.04 6.29
N ASN A 266 10.71 -15.01 7.16
CA ASN A 266 11.29 -16.22 7.78
C ASN A 266 11.74 -15.95 9.23
N MET A 267 12.07 -17.01 9.94
CA MET A 267 12.47 -16.94 11.36
C MET A 267 13.96 -16.64 11.56
N THR A 268 14.70 -16.32 10.50
CA THR A 268 16.15 -16.08 10.58
C THR A 268 16.51 -14.72 9.95
N THR A 269 16.83 -14.70 8.69
CA THR A 269 17.52 -13.58 8.02
C THR A 269 16.65 -12.41 7.66
N ASN A 270 15.38 -12.65 7.31
CA ASN A 270 14.51 -11.63 6.70
C ASN A 270 13.71 -10.84 7.75
N PHE A 271 13.64 -9.51 7.55
CA PHE A 271 12.92 -8.55 8.39
C PHE A 271 11.87 -7.75 7.61
N ASP A 272 11.46 -8.24 6.44
CA ASP A 272 10.44 -7.57 5.64
C ASP A 272 9.05 -8.02 6.02
N VAL A 273 8.17 -7.05 6.20
CA VAL A 273 6.71 -7.21 6.27
C VAL A 273 6.13 -6.48 5.07
N LEU A 274 5.59 -7.24 4.12
CA LEU A 274 5.08 -6.69 2.87
C LEU A 274 3.56 -6.45 2.95
N PRO A 275 3.02 -5.52 2.14
CA PRO A 275 1.58 -5.26 2.10
C PRO A 275 0.85 -6.48 1.53
N ASN A 276 -0.41 -6.64 1.90
CA ASN A 276 -1.29 -7.75 1.50
C ASN A 276 -0.78 -9.14 1.90
N GLU A 277 0.15 -9.24 2.85
CA GLU A 277 0.61 -10.52 3.43
C GLU A 277 -0.06 -10.82 4.76
N ALA A 278 -0.17 -12.12 5.06
CA ALA A 278 -0.62 -12.63 6.35
C ALA A 278 0.46 -13.52 6.98
N HIS A 279 0.93 -13.10 8.14
CA HIS A 279 1.91 -13.82 8.94
C HIS A 279 1.24 -14.40 10.20
N THR A 280 1.58 -15.64 10.56
CA THR A 280 1.10 -16.26 11.80
C THR A 280 2.29 -16.73 12.63
N TYR A 281 2.42 -16.17 13.82
CA TYR A 281 3.47 -16.50 14.79
C TYR A 281 2.91 -17.40 15.89
N ASN A 282 3.34 -18.66 15.92
CA ASN A 282 3.00 -19.60 16.98
C ASN A 282 4.17 -19.62 17.97
N ILE A 283 4.00 -19.02 19.14
CA ILE A 283 5.05 -18.71 20.08
C ILE A 283 4.86 -19.55 21.35
N THR A 284 5.86 -20.35 21.73
CA THR A 284 5.86 -21.11 22.98
C THR A 284 6.91 -20.56 23.94
N ILE A 285 6.48 -20.10 25.11
CA ILE A 285 7.38 -19.64 26.16
C ILE A 285 7.82 -20.88 26.98
N LEU A 286 9.11 -21.21 26.88
CA LEU A 286 9.70 -22.39 27.51
C LEU A 286 10.33 -22.06 28.87
N SER A 287 10.79 -20.83 29.07
CA SER A 287 11.36 -20.33 30.33
C SER A 287 11.40 -18.81 30.32
N LEU A 288 11.85 -18.15 31.39
CA LEU A 288 12.06 -16.71 31.43
C LEU A 288 13.15 -16.19 30.46
N SER A 289 13.93 -17.08 29.86
CA SER A 289 15.01 -16.72 28.92
C SER A 289 14.90 -17.40 27.57
N LEU A 290 13.88 -18.22 27.34
CA LEU A 290 13.77 -19.03 26.12
C LEU A 290 12.34 -19.09 25.60
N ILE A 291 12.16 -18.73 24.34
CA ILE A 291 10.95 -18.95 23.56
C ILE A 291 11.24 -19.78 22.31
N HIS A 292 10.23 -20.45 21.79
CA HIS A 292 10.24 -21.14 20.51
C HIS A 292 9.11 -20.56 19.64
N ILE A 293 9.41 -20.33 18.34
CA ILE A 293 8.49 -19.71 17.37
C ILE A 293 8.25 -20.66 16.21
#